data_a5f06bdc24513114d0cbd622014a10f6
#
_entry.id   a5f06bdc24513114d0cbd622014a10f6
#
_cell.length_a   1.000
_cell.length_b   1.000
_cell.length_c   1.000
_cell.angle_alpha   90.00
_cell.angle_beta   90.00
_cell.angle_gamma   90.00
#
_symmetry.space_group_name_H-M   'P 1'
#
loop_
_entity.id
_entity.type
_entity.pdbx_description
1 polymer ?
#
loop_
_entity_poly.entity_id
_entity_poly.type
_entity_poly.pdbx_seq_one_letter_code
_entity_poly.pdbx_strand_id
1 'polypeptide(L)'
;MRTIYLDMDGVVADWTEGVAEFIGYRLDDPTIKYPDVDWQKIRSHMRLFRHLPKMPQADEMVNLARKIRDDLGYELIFLTAIPHYNDVHWAFWDKMLWAQERYPDIPVHFGPYSEDKKKHCIAGDILVDDRPDNCQSWKEVGGVAVRVTKDYQAALDELEDLYQREQMLLSLI
;
A
#
# COMPACT_ATOMS: atom_id res chain seq x y z
N MET A 1 -17.85 -11.26 0.27
CA MET A 1 -16.54 -11.61 0.86
C MET A 1 -15.81 -10.29 1.05
N ARG A 2 -15.22 -10.05 2.22
CA ARG A 2 -14.47 -8.80 2.49
C ARG A 2 -13.03 -8.93 2.00
N THR A 3 -12.39 -7.81 1.72
CA THR A 3 -11.03 -7.75 1.20
C THR A 3 -10.15 -6.90 2.11
N ILE A 4 -8.91 -7.33 2.32
CA ILE A 4 -7.85 -6.50 2.85
C ILE A 4 -6.97 -6.04 1.70
N TYR A 5 -6.83 -4.74 1.56
CA TYR A 5 -6.00 -4.09 0.57
C TYR A 5 -4.76 -3.51 1.23
N LEU A 6 -3.59 -3.82 0.67
CA LEU A 6 -2.33 -3.20 1.06
C LEU A 6 -1.87 -2.27 -0.06
N ASP A 7 -1.58 -1.00 0.25
CA ASP A 7 -0.82 -0.17 -0.68
C ASP A 7 0.60 -0.73 -0.87
N MET A 8 1.27 -0.30 -1.92
CA MET A 8 2.66 -0.70 -2.16
C MET A 8 3.64 0.35 -1.63
N ASP A 9 3.65 1.55 -2.22
CA ASP A 9 4.60 2.60 -1.87
C ASP A 9 4.34 3.11 -0.45
N GLY A 10 5.37 3.13 0.41
CA GLY A 10 5.24 3.53 1.80
C GLY A 10 4.63 2.49 2.75
N VAL A 11 4.14 1.37 2.22
CA VAL A 11 3.61 0.25 3.01
C VAL A 11 4.50 -0.99 2.89
N VAL A 12 4.73 -1.51 1.69
CA VAL A 12 5.60 -2.66 1.47
C VAL A 12 6.84 -2.34 0.65
N ALA A 13 6.76 -1.35 -0.25
CA ALA A 13 7.88 -0.83 -1.04
C ALA A 13 8.34 0.51 -0.47
N ASP A 14 9.64 0.64 -0.20
CA ASP A 14 10.23 1.87 0.35
C ASP A 14 10.53 2.88 -0.77
N TRP A 15 9.49 3.62 -1.15
CA TRP A 15 9.59 4.70 -2.13
C TRP A 15 10.59 5.77 -1.70
N THR A 16 10.54 6.17 -0.44
CA THR A 16 11.38 7.24 0.09
C THR A 16 12.85 6.90 0.01
N GLU A 17 13.22 5.67 0.43
CA GLU A 17 14.61 5.21 0.34
C GLU A 17 15.05 5.03 -1.11
N GLY A 18 14.23 4.34 -1.92
CA GLY A 18 14.58 4.06 -3.31
C GLY A 18 14.77 5.33 -4.15
N VAL A 19 13.98 6.39 -3.90
CA VAL A 19 14.17 7.68 -4.56
C VAL A 19 15.34 8.44 -3.99
N ALA A 20 15.55 8.44 -2.67
CA ALA A 20 16.65 9.14 -2.02
C ALA A 20 18.03 8.67 -2.48
N GLU A 21 18.18 7.39 -2.81
CA GLU A 21 19.43 6.81 -3.32
C GLU A 21 19.97 7.54 -4.56
N PHE A 22 19.11 8.09 -5.41
CA PHE A 22 19.58 8.76 -6.62
C PHE A 22 19.31 10.27 -6.69
N ILE A 23 18.31 10.81 -5.95
CA ILE A 23 18.11 12.26 -5.89
C ILE A 23 18.95 12.94 -4.80
N GLY A 24 19.42 12.16 -3.80
CA GLY A 24 20.35 12.61 -2.77
C GLY A 24 19.71 13.18 -1.51
N TYR A 25 18.38 13.11 -1.36
CA TYR A 25 17.67 13.50 -0.13
C TYR A 25 16.38 12.71 0.06
N ARG A 26 15.89 12.66 1.30
CA ARG A 26 14.64 11.98 1.68
C ARG A 26 13.49 13.00 1.74
N LEU A 27 12.32 12.55 1.29
CA LEU A 27 11.06 13.26 1.46
C LEU A 27 10.08 12.32 2.17
N ASP A 28 10.08 12.39 3.51
CA ASP A 28 9.38 11.43 4.36
C ASP A 28 7.87 11.69 4.51
N ASP A 29 7.37 12.81 4.01
CA ASP A 29 5.95 13.15 4.04
C ASP A 29 5.29 12.78 2.70
N PRO A 30 4.40 11.76 2.67
CA PRO A 30 3.78 11.30 1.43
C PRO A 30 2.82 12.33 0.81
N THR A 31 2.48 13.40 1.52
CA THR A 31 1.63 14.48 1.00
C THR A 31 2.39 15.56 0.25
N ILE A 32 3.72 15.63 0.47
CA ILE A 32 4.59 16.60 -0.20
C ILE A 32 5.05 16.04 -1.55
N LYS A 33 4.92 16.85 -2.60
CA LYS A 33 5.38 16.47 -3.94
C LYS A 33 6.85 16.81 -4.13
N TYR A 34 7.58 15.97 -4.85
CA TYR A 34 8.92 16.31 -5.31
C TYR A 34 8.86 17.52 -6.25
N PRO A 35 9.86 18.44 -6.18
CA PRO A 35 10.01 19.51 -7.15
C PRO A 35 10.03 18.96 -8.59
N ASP A 36 9.57 19.77 -9.55
CA ASP A 36 9.49 19.33 -10.95
C ASP A 36 10.83 18.84 -11.52
N VAL A 37 11.94 19.47 -11.13
CA VAL A 37 13.29 19.06 -11.56
C VAL A 37 13.65 17.65 -11.05
N ASP A 38 13.27 17.30 -9.84
CA ASP A 38 13.53 15.99 -9.28
C ASP A 38 12.52 14.96 -9.81
N TRP A 39 11.26 15.40 -10.02
CA TRP A 39 10.28 14.55 -10.68
C TRP A 39 10.67 14.18 -12.11
N GLN A 40 11.34 15.08 -12.85
CA GLN A 40 11.92 14.76 -14.16
C GLN A 40 13.02 13.70 -14.08
N LYS A 41 13.87 13.73 -13.05
CA LYS A 41 14.86 12.67 -12.79
C LYS A 41 14.17 11.35 -12.47
N ILE A 42 13.15 11.36 -11.59
CA ILE A 42 12.36 10.18 -11.24
C ILE A 42 11.77 9.56 -12.51
N ARG A 43 11.15 10.35 -13.38
CA ARG A 43 10.59 9.87 -14.66
C ARG A 43 11.62 9.28 -15.60
N SER A 44 12.84 9.78 -15.59
CA SER A 44 13.91 9.28 -16.45
C SER A 44 14.63 8.05 -15.89
N HIS A 45 14.40 7.72 -14.62
CA HIS A 45 15.00 6.54 -13.99
C HIS A 45 14.20 5.29 -14.35
N MET A 46 14.62 4.63 -15.44
CA MET A 46 13.97 3.42 -15.93
C MET A 46 13.96 2.33 -14.85
N ARG A 47 12.79 1.72 -14.66
CA ARG A 47 12.55 0.61 -13.73
C ARG A 47 12.72 0.93 -12.24
N LEU A 48 12.56 2.21 -11.86
CA LEU A 48 12.65 2.64 -10.47
C LEU A 48 11.73 1.81 -9.57
N PHE A 49 10.44 1.72 -9.92
CA PHE A 49 9.46 0.98 -9.11
C PHE A 49 9.78 -0.50 -8.94
N ARG A 50 10.44 -1.13 -9.93
CA ARG A 50 10.86 -2.52 -9.83
C ARG A 50 12.00 -2.73 -8.84
N HIS A 51 12.86 -1.74 -8.66
CA HIS A 51 14.06 -1.82 -7.83
C HIS A 51 13.90 -1.22 -6.44
N LEU A 52 12.70 -0.71 -6.09
CA LEU A 52 12.46 -0.21 -4.75
C LEU A 52 12.79 -1.27 -3.69
N PRO A 53 13.51 -0.91 -2.62
CA PRO A 53 13.70 -1.80 -1.48
C PRO A 53 12.36 -2.09 -0.80
N LYS A 54 12.29 -3.16 -0.02
CA LYS A 54 11.16 -3.39 0.88
C LYS A 54 11.22 -2.44 2.06
N MET A 55 10.05 -2.03 2.57
CA MET A 55 9.98 -1.45 3.91
C MET A 55 10.55 -2.45 4.93
N PRO A 56 11.23 -2.00 5.98
CA PRO A 56 11.83 -2.91 6.99
C PRO A 56 10.86 -3.93 7.57
N GLN A 57 9.61 -3.52 7.83
CA GLN A 57 8.56 -4.38 8.40
C GLN A 57 7.55 -4.89 7.36
N ALA A 58 7.86 -4.81 6.07
CA ALA A 58 6.95 -5.23 5.00
C ALA A 58 6.51 -6.70 5.14
N ASP A 59 7.44 -7.59 5.48
CA ASP A 59 7.12 -9.01 5.62
C ASP A 59 6.20 -9.27 6.83
N GLU A 60 6.33 -8.51 7.92
CA GLU A 60 5.45 -8.59 9.09
C GLU A 60 4.03 -8.16 8.71
N MET A 61 3.89 -7.03 8.01
CA MET A 61 2.61 -6.53 7.53
C MET A 61 1.92 -7.53 6.60
N VAL A 62 2.66 -8.06 5.62
CA VAL A 62 2.12 -9.04 4.66
C VAL A 62 1.72 -10.33 5.37
N ASN A 63 2.52 -10.81 6.33
CA ASN A 63 2.20 -12.03 7.07
C ASN A 63 0.96 -11.85 7.96
N LEU A 64 0.77 -10.69 8.58
CA LEU A 64 -0.44 -10.38 9.32
C LEU A 64 -1.67 -10.29 8.39
N ALA A 65 -1.53 -9.68 7.24
CA ALA A 65 -2.60 -9.65 6.22
C ALA A 65 -2.95 -11.05 5.68
N ARG A 66 -1.95 -11.93 5.49
CA ARG A 66 -2.18 -13.34 5.14
C ARG A 66 -2.94 -14.08 6.24
N LYS A 67 -2.61 -13.83 7.51
CA LYS A 67 -3.32 -14.41 8.65
C LYS A 67 -4.80 -13.99 8.65
N ILE A 68 -5.08 -12.71 8.37
CA ILE A 68 -6.45 -12.21 8.20
C ILE A 68 -7.17 -12.94 7.04
N ARG A 69 -6.50 -13.08 5.90
CA ARG A 69 -7.03 -13.83 4.75
C ARG A 69 -7.37 -15.26 5.12
N ASP A 70 -6.43 -15.96 5.71
CA ASP A 70 -6.51 -17.41 5.91
C ASP A 70 -7.46 -17.79 7.06
N ASP A 71 -7.50 -17.00 8.13
CA ASP A 71 -8.31 -17.29 9.33
C ASP A 71 -9.73 -16.71 9.25
N LEU A 72 -9.92 -15.57 8.56
CA LEU A 72 -11.20 -14.86 8.52
C LEU A 72 -11.89 -14.93 7.13
N GLY A 73 -11.25 -15.55 6.15
CA GLY A 73 -11.82 -15.71 4.79
C GLY A 73 -11.89 -14.41 4.00
N TYR A 74 -10.98 -13.47 4.26
CA TYR A 74 -10.82 -12.26 3.44
C TYR A 74 -10.09 -12.59 2.12
N GLU A 75 -10.27 -11.76 1.12
CA GLU A 75 -9.29 -11.67 0.03
C GLU A 75 -8.13 -10.77 0.45
N LEU A 76 -6.93 -11.00 -0.09
CA LEU A 76 -5.76 -10.15 0.12
C LEU A 76 -5.25 -9.67 -1.23
N ILE A 77 -5.16 -8.35 -1.41
CA ILE A 77 -4.84 -7.71 -2.69
C ILE A 77 -3.90 -6.52 -2.44
N PHE A 78 -2.87 -6.36 -3.26
CA PHE A 78 -2.16 -5.08 -3.35
C PHE A 78 -3.00 -4.09 -4.15
N LEU A 79 -3.32 -2.93 -3.57
CA LEU A 79 -4.04 -1.85 -4.24
C LEU A 79 -3.15 -0.62 -4.35
N THR A 80 -2.54 -0.45 -5.51
CA THR A 80 -1.55 0.61 -5.73
C THR A 80 -2.02 1.64 -6.76
N ALA A 81 -1.36 2.78 -6.81
CA ALA A 81 -1.58 3.81 -7.80
C ALA A 81 -0.39 3.93 -8.77
N ILE A 82 -0.64 4.46 -9.95
CA ILE A 82 0.39 4.90 -10.89
C ILE A 82 0.45 6.42 -10.88
N PRO A 83 1.57 7.03 -11.33
CA PRO A 83 1.65 8.47 -11.50
C PRO A 83 0.55 9.01 -12.42
N HIS A 84 0.03 10.20 -12.10
CA HIS A 84 -1.05 10.83 -12.86
C HIS A 84 -0.74 10.91 -14.36
N TYR A 85 -1.77 10.73 -15.19
CA TYR A 85 -1.70 10.73 -16.64
C TYR A 85 -0.78 9.67 -17.25
N ASN A 86 -0.48 8.62 -16.49
CA ASN A 86 0.49 7.59 -16.90
C ASN A 86 1.84 8.19 -17.31
N ASP A 87 2.26 9.18 -16.56
CA ASP A 87 3.46 9.98 -16.78
C ASP A 87 4.77 9.15 -16.74
N VAL A 88 4.71 7.99 -16.08
CA VAL A 88 5.76 6.97 -16.02
C VAL A 88 5.19 5.65 -16.55
N HIS A 89 5.30 5.40 -17.86
CA HIS A 89 4.57 4.28 -18.50
C HIS A 89 4.99 2.90 -17.98
N TRP A 90 6.22 2.75 -17.50
CA TRP A 90 6.71 1.48 -16.94
C TRP A 90 6.29 1.23 -15.50
N ALA A 91 5.74 2.24 -14.80
CA ALA A 91 5.33 2.10 -13.40
C ALA A 91 4.36 0.93 -13.18
N PHE A 92 3.41 0.76 -14.09
CA PHE A 92 2.45 -0.34 -14.06
C PHE A 92 3.14 -1.71 -14.04
N TRP A 93 4.01 -1.98 -15.03
CA TRP A 93 4.72 -3.25 -15.13
C TRP A 93 5.72 -3.45 -14.02
N ASP A 94 6.43 -2.41 -13.64
CA ASP A 94 7.42 -2.46 -12.58
C ASP A 94 6.78 -2.84 -11.24
N LYS A 95 5.64 -2.25 -10.90
CA LYS A 95 4.92 -2.57 -9.66
C LYS A 95 4.39 -4.01 -9.67
N MET A 96 3.83 -4.45 -10.79
CA MET A 96 3.40 -5.85 -10.92
C MET A 96 4.56 -6.82 -10.74
N LEU A 97 5.68 -6.58 -11.42
CA LEU A 97 6.86 -7.45 -11.33
C LEU A 97 7.50 -7.40 -9.95
N TRP A 98 7.54 -6.21 -9.31
CA TRP A 98 8.01 -6.07 -7.93
C TRP A 98 7.22 -6.95 -6.97
N ALA A 99 5.90 -6.92 -7.07
CA ALA A 99 5.02 -7.73 -6.24
C ALA A 99 5.14 -9.22 -6.55
N GLN A 100 5.15 -9.60 -7.82
CA GLN A 100 5.27 -10.98 -8.26
C GLN A 100 6.59 -11.64 -7.82
N GLU A 101 7.69 -10.90 -7.82
CA GLU A 101 8.99 -11.40 -7.39
C GLU A 101 9.08 -11.61 -5.88
N ARG A 102 8.34 -10.84 -5.07
CA ARG A 102 8.44 -10.83 -3.60
C ARG A 102 7.26 -11.49 -2.89
N TYR A 103 6.07 -11.37 -3.45
CA TYR A 103 4.81 -11.84 -2.88
C TYR A 103 3.90 -12.43 -3.98
N PRO A 104 4.31 -13.55 -4.60
CA PRO A 104 3.65 -14.09 -5.79
C PRO A 104 2.21 -14.59 -5.55
N ASP A 105 1.84 -14.78 -4.31
CA ASP A 105 0.49 -15.20 -3.88
C ASP A 105 -0.51 -14.05 -3.75
N ILE A 106 -0.05 -12.80 -3.93
CA ILE A 106 -0.90 -11.60 -3.74
C ILE A 106 -1.11 -10.90 -5.08
N PRO A 107 -2.33 -10.86 -5.62
CA PRO A 107 -2.62 -10.14 -6.85
C PRO A 107 -2.47 -8.62 -6.67
N VAL A 108 -2.19 -7.93 -7.78
CA VAL A 108 -2.05 -6.46 -7.81
C VAL A 108 -3.22 -5.86 -8.56
N HIS A 109 -3.93 -4.95 -7.90
CA HIS A 109 -4.93 -4.08 -8.50
C HIS A 109 -4.43 -2.63 -8.52
N PHE A 110 -4.91 -1.88 -9.49
CA PHE A 110 -4.59 -0.45 -9.64
C PHE A 110 -5.82 0.39 -9.43
N GLY A 111 -5.66 1.54 -8.77
CA GLY A 111 -6.73 2.48 -8.53
C GLY A 111 -7.49 2.95 -9.77
N PRO A 112 -6.91 3.44 -10.90
CA PRO A 112 -5.47 3.52 -11.22
C PRO A 112 -4.71 4.65 -10.52
N TYR A 113 -5.41 5.72 -10.13
CA TYR A 113 -4.81 6.82 -9.39
C TYR A 113 -5.12 6.71 -7.89
N SER A 114 -4.44 7.52 -7.10
CA SER A 114 -4.55 7.49 -5.64
C SER A 114 -6.00 7.74 -5.18
N GLU A 115 -6.63 8.76 -5.73
CA GLU A 115 -8.03 9.14 -5.44
C GLU A 115 -9.07 8.13 -5.92
N ASP A 116 -8.70 7.23 -6.84
CA ASP A 116 -9.58 6.20 -7.36
C ASP A 116 -9.63 4.94 -6.47
N LYS A 117 -8.67 4.77 -5.55
CA LYS A 117 -8.63 3.61 -4.66
C LYS A 117 -9.96 3.34 -3.97
N LYS A 118 -10.64 4.39 -3.48
CA LYS A 118 -11.96 4.27 -2.83
C LYS A 118 -13.05 3.61 -3.67
N LYS A 119 -12.90 3.57 -5.01
CA LYS A 119 -13.85 2.91 -5.92
C LYS A 119 -13.79 1.39 -5.81
N HIS A 120 -12.72 0.84 -5.25
CA HIS A 120 -12.56 -0.59 -4.99
C HIS A 120 -13.21 -1.03 -3.67
N CYS A 121 -13.54 -0.08 -2.79
CA CYS A 121 -14.05 -0.36 -1.45
C CYS A 121 -15.48 -0.90 -1.49
N ILE A 122 -15.67 -2.03 -0.85
CA ILE A 122 -16.97 -2.50 -0.37
C ILE A 122 -17.02 -2.25 1.14
N ALA A 123 -18.18 -1.89 1.69
CA ALA A 123 -18.30 -1.58 3.11
C ALA A 123 -17.74 -2.71 3.99
N GLY A 124 -16.84 -2.35 4.90
CA GLY A 124 -16.13 -3.29 5.77
C GLY A 124 -14.82 -3.83 5.22
N ASP A 125 -14.43 -3.47 3.98
CA ASP A 125 -13.09 -3.77 3.48
C ASP A 125 -12.02 -2.96 4.24
N ILE A 126 -10.84 -3.55 4.40
CA ILE A 126 -9.72 -2.92 5.10
C ILE A 126 -8.73 -2.38 4.07
N LEU A 127 -8.28 -1.14 4.25
CA LEU A 127 -7.14 -0.55 3.51
C LEU A 127 -6.00 -0.25 4.47
N VAL A 128 -4.80 -0.69 4.13
CA VAL A 128 -3.54 -0.27 4.76
C VAL A 128 -2.81 0.66 3.78
N ASP A 129 -2.63 1.92 4.14
CA ASP A 129 -2.09 2.96 3.23
C ASP A 129 -1.32 4.02 4.05
N ASP A 130 -0.28 4.61 3.48
CA ASP A 130 0.51 5.65 4.15
C ASP A 130 -0.11 7.05 3.98
N ARG A 131 -0.96 7.26 2.97
CA ARG A 131 -1.55 8.55 2.66
C ARG A 131 -2.82 8.83 3.46
N PRO A 132 -2.86 9.95 4.19
CA PRO A 132 -4.02 10.29 5.02
C PRO A 132 -5.31 10.50 4.22
N ASP A 133 -5.20 11.09 3.02
CA ASP A 133 -6.33 11.34 2.12
C ASP A 133 -6.94 10.03 1.57
N ASN A 134 -6.13 9.02 1.27
CA ASN A 134 -6.61 7.70 0.88
C ASN A 134 -7.37 7.04 2.05
N CYS A 135 -6.77 7.02 3.25
CA CYS A 135 -7.41 6.47 4.45
C CYS A 135 -8.73 7.17 4.76
N GLN A 136 -8.77 8.51 4.67
CA GLN A 136 -9.99 9.28 4.92
C GLN A 136 -11.08 8.96 3.91
N SER A 137 -10.76 9.01 2.61
CA SER A 137 -11.73 8.74 1.55
C SER A 137 -12.23 7.29 1.55
N TRP A 138 -11.41 6.34 2.02
CA TRP A 138 -11.81 4.95 2.20
C TRP A 138 -12.85 4.79 3.32
N LYS A 139 -12.63 5.48 4.46
CA LYS A 139 -13.59 5.49 5.58
C LYS A 139 -14.93 6.15 5.20
N GLU A 140 -14.89 7.20 4.39
CA GLU A 140 -16.09 7.89 3.90
C GLU A 140 -17.03 7.00 3.07
N VAL A 141 -16.50 5.98 2.41
CA VAL A 141 -17.31 5.02 1.65
C VAL A 141 -17.62 3.73 2.41
N GLY A 142 -17.35 3.70 3.73
CA GLY A 142 -17.74 2.61 4.63
C GLY A 142 -16.67 1.55 4.86
N GLY A 143 -15.45 1.78 4.39
CA GLY A 143 -14.30 0.89 4.66
C GLY A 143 -13.64 1.19 6.01
N VAL A 144 -12.73 0.31 6.41
CA VAL A 144 -11.83 0.46 7.55
C VAL A 144 -10.44 0.79 7.01
N ALA A 145 -9.73 1.76 7.59
CA ALA A 145 -8.39 2.10 7.12
C ALA A 145 -7.40 2.15 8.27
N VAL A 146 -6.26 1.49 8.07
CA VAL A 146 -5.08 1.52 8.93
C VAL A 146 -4.02 2.37 8.25
N ARG A 147 -3.57 3.43 8.93
CA ARG A 147 -2.59 4.33 8.35
C ARG A 147 -1.17 3.97 8.78
N VAL A 148 -0.32 3.72 7.79
CA VAL A 148 1.14 3.59 8.02
C VAL A 148 1.74 4.98 8.14
N THR A 149 2.53 5.18 9.20
CA THR A 149 3.27 6.42 9.48
C THR A 149 4.74 6.09 9.75
N LYS A 150 5.51 7.06 10.23
CA LYS A 150 6.88 6.81 10.70
C LYS A 150 6.93 5.77 11.84
N ASP A 151 5.90 5.72 12.66
CA ASP A 151 5.66 4.63 13.60
C ASP A 151 4.92 3.50 12.89
N TYR A 152 5.68 2.68 12.18
CA TYR A 152 5.14 1.53 11.45
C TYR A 152 4.55 0.48 12.40
N GLN A 153 5.12 0.34 13.61
CA GLN A 153 4.63 -0.59 14.61
C GLN A 153 3.19 -0.28 15.02
N ALA A 154 2.84 0.99 15.14
CA ALA A 154 1.47 1.38 15.46
C ALA A 154 0.45 0.89 14.42
N ALA A 155 0.81 0.85 13.14
CA ALA A 155 -0.04 0.30 12.09
C ALA A 155 -0.17 -1.24 12.19
N LEU A 156 0.91 -1.94 12.53
CA LEU A 156 0.86 -3.38 12.80
C LEU A 156 -0.04 -3.69 13.99
N ASP A 157 0.10 -2.94 15.08
CA ASP A 157 -0.71 -3.11 16.30
C ASP A 157 -2.20 -2.83 16.02
N GLU A 158 -2.51 -1.78 15.25
CA GLU A 158 -3.89 -1.47 14.86
C GLU A 158 -4.50 -2.58 13.99
N LEU A 159 -3.74 -3.12 13.04
CA LEU A 159 -4.21 -4.21 12.20
C LEU A 159 -4.39 -5.52 12.98
N GLU A 160 -3.49 -5.83 13.93
CA GLU A 160 -3.63 -7.00 14.81
C GLU A 160 -4.87 -6.84 15.71
N ASP A 161 -5.13 -5.65 16.25
CA ASP A 161 -6.33 -5.38 17.04
C ASP A 161 -7.62 -5.61 16.23
N LEU A 162 -7.64 -5.18 14.96
CA LEU A 162 -8.76 -5.47 14.05
C LEU A 162 -8.94 -6.96 13.85
N TYR A 163 -7.85 -7.69 13.60
CA TYR A 163 -7.89 -9.14 13.44
C TYR A 163 -8.46 -9.84 14.69
N GLN A 164 -8.00 -9.48 15.88
CA GLN A 164 -8.47 -10.08 17.14
C GLN A 164 -9.96 -9.82 17.38
N ARG A 165 -10.44 -8.61 17.10
CA ARG A 165 -11.88 -8.27 17.19
C ARG A 165 -12.74 -9.09 16.24
N GLU A 166 -12.33 -9.24 14.99
CA GLU A 166 -13.05 -10.04 14.01
C GLU A 166 -13.07 -11.53 14.39
N GLN A 167 -11.96 -12.08 14.87
CA GLN A 167 -11.93 -13.45 15.38
C GLN A 167 -12.89 -13.67 16.54
N MET A 168 -12.91 -12.72 17.50
CA MET A 168 -13.83 -12.80 18.63
C MET A 168 -15.29 -12.81 18.15
N LEU A 169 -15.65 -11.95 17.19
CA LEU A 169 -17.00 -11.92 16.64
C LEU A 169 -17.38 -13.24 15.96
N LEU A 170 -16.48 -13.87 15.23
CA LEU A 170 -16.72 -15.16 14.59
C LEU A 170 -16.89 -16.30 15.62
N SER A 171 -16.24 -16.23 16.75
CA SER A 171 -16.35 -17.23 17.82
C SER A 171 -17.68 -17.19 18.58
N LEU A 172 -18.48 -16.13 18.38
CA LEU A 172 -19.79 -15.95 19.01
C LEU A 172 -20.96 -16.45 18.17
N ILE A 173 -20.69 -16.88 16.94
CA ILE A 173 -21.68 -17.40 15.97
C ILE A 173 -21.60 -18.92 15.90
#